data_9873ce92af7cb5bbf2850238a0cbb5f4
#
_entry.id   9873ce92af7cb5bbf2850238a0cbb5f4
#
_cell.length_a   1.000
_cell.length_b   1.000
_cell.length_c   1.000
_cell.angle_alpha   90.00
_cell.angle_beta   90.00
_cell.angle_gamma   90.00
#
_symmetry.space_group_name_H-M   'P 1'
#
loop_
_entity.id
_entity.type
_entity.pdbx_description
1 polymer ?
#
loop_
_entity_poly.entity_id
_entity_poly.type
_entity_poly.pdbx_seq_one_letter_code
_entity_poly.pdbx_strand_id
1 'polypeptide(L)'
;MEKFASAKLAKSLYVVDKRQSLYFKQLFAVLKKMGYEAPMIHLPYDFVTLPSGMMSSRSGNTVLFNDVYSECKNSFLVETKARHEDWSAEKIDEVAEKLTMATLKFEMIKVSAEKIITFNIKEALRFEGYTAAYLQYSCARINSVLAKAGEWIISTEAMHFTETAEKNL
;
A
#
# COMPACT_ATOMS: atom_id res chain seq x y z
N MET A 1 -6.73 -21.13 22.11
CA MET A 1 -7.66 -21.15 23.25
C MET A 1 -7.23 -20.11 24.29
N GLU A 2 -6.04 -20.17 24.75
CA GLU A 2 -5.44 -19.25 25.74
C GLU A 2 -5.58 -17.76 25.37
N LYS A 3 -5.41 -17.40 24.10
CA LYS A 3 -5.56 -16.02 23.60
C LYS A 3 -6.94 -15.39 23.88
N PHE A 4 -8.02 -16.15 23.73
CA PHE A 4 -9.37 -15.63 23.97
C PHE A 4 -9.70 -15.56 25.46
N ALA A 5 -9.18 -16.50 26.25
CA ALA A 5 -9.40 -16.52 27.68
C ALA A 5 -8.62 -15.42 28.41
N SER A 6 -7.38 -15.16 28.00
CA SER A 6 -6.50 -14.19 28.67
C SER A 6 -6.73 -12.72 28.27
N ALA A 7 -7.19 -12.45 27.05
CA ALA A 7 -7.20 -11.09 26.48
C ALA A 7 -8.59 -10.51 26.20
N LYS A 8 -9.71 -11.22 26.49
CA LYS A 8 -11.09 -10.80 26.16
C LYS A 8 -11.22 -10.25 24.74
N LEU A 9 -10.70 -10.97 23.75
CA LEU A 9 -10.63 -10.50 22.37
C LEU A 9 -12.04 -10.42 21.76
N ALA A 10 -12.37 -9.28 21.16
CA ALA A 10 -13.59 -9.11 20.36
C ALA A 10 -13.52 -9.90 19.05
N LYS A 11 -12.32 -10.03 18.43
CA LYS A 11 -12.04 -10.87 17.25
C LYS A 11 -10.56 -11.20 17.14
N SER A 12 -10.23 -12.23 16.37
CA SER A 12 -8.84 -12.61 16.08
C SER A 12 -8.61 -12.64 14.57
N LEU A 13 -7.56 -11.94 14.12
CA LEU A 13 -7.15 -11.88 12.71
C LEU A 13 -5.88 -12.70 12.55
N TYR A 14 -5.88 -13.62 11.58
CA TYR A 14 -4.74 -14.46 11.20
C TYR A 14 -4.25 -14.03 9.83
N VAL A 15 -3.18 -13.24 9.79
CA VAL A 15 -2.55 -12.79 8.56
C VAL A 15 -1.52 -13.83 8.15
N VAL A 16 -1.89 -14.71 7.23
CA VAL A 16 -1.10 -15.88 6.85
C VAL A 16 -1.27 -16.14 5.35
N ASP A 17 -0.25 -16.74 4.76
CA ASP A 17 -0.21 -17.15 3.35
C ASP A 17 -1.48 -17.91 2.90
N LYS A 18 -1.99 -17.58 1.72
CA LYS A 18 -3.24 -18.14 1.17
C LYS A 18 -3.22 -19.67 1.00
N ARG A 19 -2.05 -20.29 0.89
CA ARG A 19 -1.92 -21.76 0.82
C ARG A 19 -2.41 -22.45 2.10
N GLN A 20 -2.50 -21.73 3.21
CA GLN A 20 -3.04 -22.24 4.46
C GLN A 20 -4.55 -22.02 4.63
N SER A 21 -5.25 -21.51 3.60
CA SER A 21 -6.68 -21.18 3.71
C SER A 21 -7.56 -22.39 4.09
N LEU A 22 -7.27 -23.57 3.56
CA LEU A 22 -8.01 -24.78 3.91
C LEU A 22 -7.80 -25.16 5.38
N TYR A 23 -6.56 -25.07 5.86
CA TYR A 23 -6.22 -25.33 7.26
C TYR A 23 -7.01 -24.40 8.20
N PHE A 24 -7.03 -23.09 7.92
CA PHE A 24 -7.77 -22.15 8.75
C PHE A 24 -9.28 -22.37 8.70
N LYS A 25 -9.85 -22.70 7.52
CA LYS A 25 -11.26 -23.07 7.41
C LYS A 25 -11.60 -24.27 8.31
N GLN A 26 -10.79 -25.31 8.27
CA GLN A 26 -10.96 -26.51 9.11
C GLN A 26 -10.79 -26.18 10.60
N LEU A 27 -9.72 -25.46 10.95
CA LEU A 27 -9.45 -25.05 12.33
C LEU A 27 -10.61 -24.25 12.92
N PHE A 28 -11.10 -23.23 12.20
CA PHE A 28 -12.21 -22.41 12.69
C PHE A 28 -13.51 -23.20 12.82
N ALA A 29 -13.78 -24.13 11.90
CA ALA A 29 -14.93 -24.99 11.99
C ALA A 29 -14.88 -25.90 13.24
N VAL A 30 -13.72 -26.46 13.55
CA VAL A 30 -13.52 -27.28 14.74
C VAL A 30 -13.68 -26.43 16.00
N LEU A 31 -13.04 -25.28 16.08
CA LEU A 31 -13.15 -24.38 17.24
C LEU A 31 -14.59 -23.94 17.49
N LYS A 32 -15.34 -23.62 16.41
CA LYS A 32 -16.76 -23.30 16.52
C LYS A 32 -17.57 -24.45 17.10
N LYS A 33 -17.32 -25.69 16.67
CA LYS A 33 -17.95 -26.90 17.26
C LYS A 33 -17.59 -27.12 18.74
N MET A 34 -16.43 -26.62 19.17
CA MET A 34 -15.98 -26.64 20.57
C MET A 34 -16.54 -25.49 21.41
N GLY A 35 -17.48 -24.69 20.87
CA GLY A 35 -18.13 -23.58 21.58
C GLY A 35 -17.38 -22.26 21.56
N TYR A 36 -16.38 -22.07 20.66
CA TYR A 36 -15.73 -20.78 20.50
C TYR A 36 -16.50 -19.92 19.49
N GLU A 37 -17.20 -18.91 19.99
CA GLU A 37 -18.05 -18.03 19.19
C GLU A 37 -17.37 -16.74 18.72
N ALA A 38 -16.23 -16.39 19.34
CA ALA A 38 -15.50 -15.17 18.94
C ALA A 38 -15.08 -15.22 17.46
N PRO A 39 -15.28 -14.13 16.71
CA PRO A 39 -14.93 -14.09 15.30
C PRO A 39 -13.43 -14.36 15.06
N MET A 40 -13.16 -15.36 14.24
CA MET A 40 -11.82 -15.71 13.77
C MET A 40 -11.78 -15.52 12.25
N ILE A 41 -10.87 -14.69 11.78
CA ILE A 41 -10.78 -14.29 10.36
C ILE A 41 -9.37 -14.60 9.86
N HIS A 42 -9.28 -15.39 8.80
CA HIS A 42 -8.05 -15.55 8.04
C HIS A 42 -8.00 -14.44 7.00
N LEU A 43 -6.94 -13.63 7.04
CA LEU A 43 -6.59 -12.64 6.02
C LEU A 43 -5.47 -13.22 5.17
N PRO A 44 -5.83 -13.87 4.05
CA PRO A 44 -4.84 -14.50 3.18
C PRO A 44 -4.05 -13.46 2.40
N TYR A 45 -2.75 -13.72 2.22
CA TYR A 45 -1.90 -12.96 1.30
C TYR A 45 -1.10 -13.90 0.41
N ASP A 46 -0.67 -13.38 -0.74
CA ASP A 46 0.20 -14.10 -1.68
C ASP A 46 1.62 -13.53 -1.70
N PHE A 47 2.46 -14.12 -2.53
CA PHE A 47 3.86 -13.75 -2.65
C PHE A 47 4.08 -12.39 -3.31
N VAL A 48 5.20 -11.77 -2.93
CA VAL A 48 5.86 -10.75 -3.71
C VAL A 48 6.95 -11.43 -4.53
N THR A 49 6.93 -11.24 -5.84
CA THR A 49 7.91 -11.78 -6.79
C THR A 49 8.64 -10.62 -7.48
N LEU A 50 9.77 -10.93 -8.10
CA LEU A 50 10.48 -10.01 -8.97
C LEU A 50 10.18 -10.34 -10.44
N PRO A 51 10.44 -9.44 -11.41
CA PRO A 51 10.35 -9.76 -12.84
C PRO A 51 11.24 -10.95 -13.25
N SER A 52 12.32 -11.19 -12.52
CA SER A 52 13.22 -12.35 -12.70
C SER A 52 12.65 -13.66 -12.15
N GLY A 53 11.50 -13.64 -11.51
CA GLY A 53 10.84 -14.81 -10.92
C GLY A 53 10.72 -14.79 -9.40
N MET A 54 10.39 -15.94 -8.82
CA MET A 54 10.19 -16.08 -7.38
C MET A 54 11.52 -15.92 -6.62
N MET A 55 11.47 -15.16 -5.53
CA MET A 55 12.59 -15.11 -4.58
C MET A 55 12.71 -16.45 -3.85
N SER A 56 13.91 -16.96 -3.71
CA SER A 56 14.20 -18.20 -3.00
C SER A 56 15.46 -18.08 -2.18
N SER A 57 15.33 -18.19 -0.88
CA SER A 57 16.46 -18.21 0.05
C SER A 57 17.40 -19.41 -0.17
N ARG A 58 16.86 -20.52 -0.70
CA ARG A 58 17.67 -21.73 -0.97
C ARG A 58 18.56 -21.59 -2.18
N SER A 59 18.16 -20.79 -3.17
CA SER A 59 18.96 -20.53 -4.39
C SER A 59 19.81 -19.26 -4.30
N GLY A 60 19.82 -18.59 -3.13
CA GLY A 60 20.57 -17.34 -2.93
C GLY A 60 19.97 -16.12 -3.64
N ASN A 61 18.84 -16.27 -4.32
CA ASN A 61 18.16 -15.18 -5.02
C ASN A 61 17.12 -14.53 -4.08
N THR A 62 17.64 -13.83 -3.07
CA THR A 62 16.80 -13.10 -2.09
C THR A 62 17.12 -11.62 -2.19
N VAL A 63 16.10 -10.81 -2.37
CA VAL A 63 16.23 -9.35 -2.30
C VAL A 63 15.72 -8.93 -0.93
N LEU A 64 16.56 -8.28 -0.15
CA LEU A 64 16.20 -7.78 1.16
C LEU A 64 15.42 -6.46 1.03
N PHE A 65 14.51 -6.21 1.96
CA PHE A 65 13.77 -4.95 2.02
C PHE A 65 14.70 -3.73 2.02
N ASN A 66 15.79 -3.80 2.78
CA ASN A 66 16.76 -2.70 2.86
C ASN A 66 17.45 -2.39 1.54
N ASP A 67 17.68 -3.40 0.69
CA ASP A 67 18.29 -3.19 -0.63
C ASP A 67 17.32 -2.43 -1.54
N VAL A 68 16.06 -2.88 -1.59
CA VAL A 68 15.00 -2.21 -2.36
C VAL A 68 14.74 -0.79 -1.85
N TYR A 69 14.68 -0.63 -0.53
CA TYR A 69 14.49 0.68 0.10
C TYR A 69 15.62 1.64 -0.27
N SER A 70 16.88 1.20 -0.16
CA SER A 70 18.04 2.02 -0.46
C SER A 70 18.11 2.41 -1.95
N GLU A 71 17.80 1.47 -2.85
CA GLU A 71 17.75 1.73 -4.29
C GLU A 71 16.65 2.76 -4.62
N CYS A 72 15.45 2.59 -4.06
CA CYS A 72 14.36 3.56 -4.22
C CYS A 72 14.73 4.93 -3.67
N LYS A 73 15.28 4.99 -2.46
CA LYS A 73 15.66 6.26 -1.82
C LYS A 73 16.72 7.01 -2.62
N ASN A 74 17.75 6.30 -3.07
CA ASN A 74 18.80 6.90 -3.90
C ASN A 74 18.24 7.47 -5.20
N SER A 75 17.33 6.76 -5.86
CA SER A 75 16.69 7.23 -7.09
C SER A 75 15.88 8.50 -6.84
N PHE A 76 15.09 8.55 -5.76
CA PHE A 76 14.33 9.75 -5.43
C PHE A 76 15.21 10.91 -4.95
N LEU A 77 16.33 10.65 -4.27
CA LEU A 77 17.30 11.69 -3.92
C LEU A 77 17.86 12.38 -5.17
N VAL A 78 18.29 11.60 -6.16
CA VAL A 78 18.83 12.12 -7.42
C VAL A 78 17.77 12.94 -8.16
N GLU A 79 16.57 12.40 -8.30
CA GLU A 79 15.49 13.06 -9.03
C GLU A 79 14.99 14.32 -8.32
N THR A 80 14.83 14.29 -6.99
CA THR A 80 14.40 15.45 -6.20
C THR A 80 15.43 16.57 -6.28
N LYS A 81 16.72 16.24 -6.17
CA LYS A 81 17.81 17.21 -6.29
C LYS A 81 17.85 17.86 -7.67
N ALA A 82 17.66 17.08 -8.73
CA ALA A 82 17.65 17.61 -10.10
C ALA A 82 16.47 18.55 -10.37
N ARG A 83 15.35 18.37 -9.68
CA ARG A 83 14.14 19.22 -9.85
C ARG A 83 14.11 20.44 -8.93
N HIS A 84 14.85 20.40 -7.83
CA HIS A 84 14.85 21.41 -6.77
C HIS A 84 16.27 21.69 -6.31
N GLU A 85 17.06 22.33 -7.17
CA GLU A 85 18.46 22.67 -6.89
C GLU A 85 18.60 23.69 -5.75
N ASP A 86 17.55 24.46 -5.49
CA ASP A 86 17.46 25.48 -4.44
C ASP A 86 17.11 24.92 -3.05
N TRP A 87 16.78 23.61 -2.94
CA TRP A 87 16.40 23.01 -1.67
C TRP A 87 17.63 22.60 -0.85
N SER A 88 17.50 22.68 0.48
CA SER A 88 18.52 22.14 1.38
C SER A 88 18.62 20.62 1.29
N ALA A 89 19.78 20.08 1.63
CA ALA A 89 20.00 18.63 1.61
C ALA A 89 19.03 17.87 2.53
N GLU A 90 18.70 18.46 3.69
CA GLU A 90 17.76 17.89 4.65
C GLU A 90 16.34 17.79 4.05
N LYS A 91 15.90 18.84 3.37
CA LYS A 91 14.59 18.85 2.71
C LYS A 91 14.51 17.86 1.56
N ILE A 92 15.57 17.74 0.78
CA ILE A 92 15.68 16.74 -0.29
C ILE A 92 15.60 15.33 0.29
N ASP A 93 16.34 15.04 1.38
CA ASP A 93 16.32 13.74 2.04
C ASP A 93 14.94 13.41 2.61
N GLU A 94 14.27 14.37 3.27
CA GLU A 94 12.93 14.20 3.82
C GLU A 94 11.90 13.85 2.73
N VAL A 95 11.96 14.55 1.59
CA VAL A 95 11.03 14.29 0.48
C VAL A 95 11.32 12.95 -0.18
N ALA A 96 12.60 12.62 -0.39
CA ALA A 96 13.00 11.32 -0.94
C ALA A 96 12.56 10.16 -0.04
N GLU A 97 12.66 10.31 1.29
CA GLU A 97 12.17 9.36 2.28
C GLU A 97 10.66 9.14 2.15
N LYS A 98 9.89 10.22 2.11
CA LYS A 98 8.42 10.17 1.97
C LYS A 98 8.00 9.51 0.66
N LEU A 99 8.66 9.85 -0.45
CA LEU A 99 8.41 9.24 -1.76
C LEU A 99 8.73 7.74 -1.74
N THR A 100 9.87 7.36 -1.14
CA THR A 100 10.29 5.97 -1.01
C THR A 100 9.25 5.14 -0.25
N MET A 101 8.89 5.59 0.94
CA MET A 101 7.92 4.88 1.77
C MET A 101 6.53 4.80 1.13
N ALA A 102 6.09 5.87 0.46
CA ALA A 102 4.84 5.87 -0.28
C ALA A 102 4.86 4.89 -1.44
N THR A 103 5.96 4.84 -2.20
CA THR A 103 6.13 3.92 -3.33
C THR A 103 6.08 2.47 -2.87
N LEU A 104 6.85 2.10 -1.85
CA LEU A 104 6.86 0.74 -1.33
C LEU A 104 5.49 0.31 -0.80
N LYS A 105 4.82 1.18 -0.03
CA LYS A 105 3.46 0.90 0.47
C LYS A 105 2.45 0.77 -0.67
N PHE A 106 2.49 1.69 -1.63
CA PHE A 106 1.54 1.68 -2.74
C PHE A 106 1.67 0.43 -3.60
N GLU A 107 2.89 0.00 -3.91
CA GLU A 107 3.13 -1.22 -4.67
C GLU A 107 2.53 -2.46 -3.98
N MET A 108 2.51 -2.49 -2.66
CA MET A 108 1.91 -3.59 -1.90
C MET A 108 0.38 -3.54 -1.84
N ILE A 109 -0.23 -2.34 -1.83
CA ILE A 109 -1.68 -2.19 -1.64
C ILE A 109 -2.47 -1.91 -2.91
N LYS A 110 -1.81 -1.62 -4.04
CA LYS A 110 -2.48 -1.32 -5.32
C LYS A 110 -3.23 -2.52 -5.92
N VAL A 111 -2.96 -3.71 -5.42
CA VAL A 111 -3.64 -4.95 -5.79
C VAL A 111 -4.17 -5.65 -4.54
N SER A 112 -5.15 -6.53 -4.72
CA SER A 112 -5.68 -7.33 -3.60
C SER A 112 -4.61 -8.23 -3.01
N ALA A 113 -4.60 -8.39 -1.67
CA ALA A 113 -3.59 -9.17 -0.96
C ALA A 113 -3.46 -10.63 -1.44
N GLU A 114 -4.54 -11.21 -1.95
CA GLU A 114 -4.59 -12.59 -2.47
C GLU A 114 -3.95 -12.78 -3.86
N LYS A 115 -3.53 -11.68 -4.50
CA LYS A 115 -2.86 -11.72 -5.80
C LYS A 115 -1.35 -11.66 -5.63
N ILE A 116 -0.64 -12.38 -6.51
CA ILE A 116 0.81 -12.27 -6.60
C ILE A 116 1.17 -10.84 -7.02
N ILE A 117 2.07 -10.22 -6.28
CA ILE A 117 2.63 -8.91 -6.59
C ILE A 117 3.96 -9.12 -7.31
N THR A 118 4.06 -8.72 -8.57
CA THR A 118 5.35 -8.65 -9.25
C THR A 118 5.92 -7.25 -9.03
N PHE A 119 6.86 -7.14 -8.08
CA PHE A 119 7.48 -5.85 -7.76
C PHE A 119 8.57 -5.53 -8.79
N ASN A 120 8.33 -4.49 -9.58
CA ASN A 120 9.29 -3.94 -10.53
C ASN A 120 9.70 -2.54 -10.09
N ILE A 121 10.92 -2.40 -9.59
CA ILE A 121 11.43 -1.13 -9.07
C ILE A 121 11.43 -0.02 -10.13
N LYS A 122 11.78 -0.34 -11.37
CA LYS A 122 11.79 0.65 -12.47
C LYS A 122 10.40 1.20 -12.77
N GLU A 123 9.38 0.35 -12.72
CA GLU A 123 7.98 0.77 -12.89
C GLU A 123 7.48 1.54 -11.67
N ALA A 124 7.85 1.12 -10.47
CA ALA A 124 7.43 1.74 -9.21
C ALA A 124 7.98 3.17 -9.05
N LEU A 125 9.15 3.45 -9.60
CA LEU A 125 9.81 4.76 -9.55
C LEU A 125 9.32 5.76 -10.60
N ARG A 126 8.42 5.37 -11.50
CA ARG A 126 7.88 6.29 -12.53
C ARG A 126 7.01 7.37 -11.89
N PHE A 127 7.12 8.58 -12.42
CA PHE A 127 6.31 9.73 -12.01
C PHE A 127 4.96 9.82 -12.76
N GLU A 128 4.74 8.92 -13.70
CA GLU A 128 3.53 8.86 -14.54
C GLU A 128 2.83 7.51 -14.36
N GLY A 129 1.54 7.49 -14.69
CA GLY A 129 0.72 6.30 -14.61
C GLY A 129 0.22 6.01 -13.18
N TYR A 130 -0.10 4.74 -12.91
CA TYR A 130 -0.66 4.32 -11.61
C TYR A 130 0.45 4.04 -10.60
N THR A 131 1.06 5.12 -10.10
CA THR A 131 2.20 5.12 -9.17
C THR A 131 1.95 5.97 -7.94
N ALA A 132 2.70 5.73 -6.87
CA ALA A 132 2.63 6.54 -5.65
C ALA A 132 3.03 8.01 -5.90
N ALA A 133 4.06 8.24 -6.69
CA ALA A 133 4.53 9.58 -7.04
C ALA A 133 3.45 10.39 -7.75
N TYR A 134 2.72 9.77 -8.69
CA TYR A 134 1.61 10.43 -9.38
C TYR A 134 0.44 10.77 -8.44
N LEU A 135 0.09 9.86 -7.52
CA LEU A 135 -0.94 10.13 -6.52
C LEU A 135 -0.55 11.27 -5.58
N GLN A 136 0.69 11.30 -5.12
CA GLN A 136 1.18 12.39 -4.27
C GLN A 136 1.20 13.73 -5.01
N TYR A 137 1.62 13.73 -6.28
CA TYR A 137 1.55 14.91 -7.13
C TYR A 137 0.10 15.40 -7.26
N SER A 138 -0.85 14.49 -7.52
CA SER A 138 -2.27 14.84 -7.64
C SER A 138 -2.80 15.43 -6.33
N CYS A 139 -2.47 14.85 -5.18
CA CYS A 139 -2.83 15.40 -3.87
C CYS A 139 -2.23 16.79 -3.64
N ALA A 140 -0.96 17.00 -3.99
CA ALA A 140 -0.32 18.30 -3.86
C ALA A 140 -1.00 19.36 -4.73
N ARG A 141 -1.38 19.01 -5.96
CA ARG A 141 -2.14 19.88 -6.87
C ARG A 141 -3.52 20.23 -6.31
N ILE A 142 -4.26 19.24 -5.82
CA ILE A 142 -5.57 19.45 -5.20
C ILE A 142 -5.44 20.40 -3.99
N ASN A 143 -4.50 20.12 -3.09
CA ASN A 143 -4.26 20.99 -1.93
C ASN A 143 -3.89 22.41 -2.32
N SER A 144 -3.11 22.59 -3.37
CA SER A 144 -2.73 23.90 -3.89
C SER A 144 -3.94 24.66 -4.47
N VAL A 145 -4.85 23.97 -5.15
CA VAL A 145 -6.10 24.55 -5.66
C VAL A 145 -7.02 24.93 -4.50
N LEU A 146 -7.21 24.05 -3.52
CA LEU A 146 -8.05 24.33 -2.36
C LEU A 146 -7.50 25.52 -1.54
N ALA A 147 -6.19 25.59 -1.34
CA ALA A 147 -5.57 26.70 -0.63
C ALA A 147 -5.79 28.06 -1.36
N LYS A 148 -5.82 28.05 -2.69
CA LYS A 148 -6.11 29.26 -3.48
C LYS A 148 -7.59 29.60 -3.54
N ALA A 149 -8.48 28.62 -3.42
CA ALA A 149 -9.91 28.84 -3.44
C ALA A 149 -10.42 29.53 -2.16
N GLY A 150 -9.67 29.50 -1.05
CA GLY A 150 -10.08 30.07 0.23
C GLY A 150 -11.18 29.26 0.93
N GLU A 151 -11.96 29.93 1.74
CA GLU A 151 -13.13 29.31 2.36
C GLU A 151 -14.23 29.08 1.33
N TRP A 152 -14.70 27.85 1.24
CA TRP A 152 -15.79 27.46 0.34
C TRP A 152 -16.79 26.56 1.06
N ILE A 153 -18.06 26.75 0.73
CA ILE A 153 -19.17 25.97 1.27
C ILE A 153 -19.66 25.05 0.17
N ILE A 154 -19.64 23.75 0.40
CA ILE A 154 -20.27 22.79 -0.50
C ILE A 154 -21.79 22.92 -0.29
N SER A 155 -22.50 23.44 -1.29
CA SER A 155 -23.95 23.32 -1.36
C SER A 155 -24.31 22.23 -2.36
N THR A 156 -24.85 21.12 -1.85
CA THR A 156 -25.35 20.03 -2.70
C THR A 156 -26.58 20.45 -3.54
N GLU A 157 -27.30 21.49 -3.13
CA GLU A 157 -28.47 22.01 -3.81
C GLU A 157 -28.13 22.74 -5.14
N ALA A 158 -26.87 23.19 -5.27
CA ALA A 158 -26.38 23.89 -6.46
C ALA A 158 -25.59 22.98 -7.43
N MET A 159 -25.49 21.68 -7.17
CA MET A 159 -24.80 20.76 -8.06
C MET A 159 -25.66 20.41 -9.28
N HIS A 160 -25.37 21.05 -10.41
CA HIS A 160 -25.95 20.68 -11.70
C HIS A 160 -24.91 19.89 -12.51
N PHE A 161 -25.09 18.58 -12.56
CA PHE A 161 -24.26 17.72 -13.42
C PHE A 161 -24.74 17.84 -14.88
N THR A 162 -23.89 18.34 -15.75
CA THR A 162 -24.19 18.55 -17.18
C THR A 162 -23.69 17.37 -18.01
N GLU A 163 -22.55 16.83 -17.68
CA GLU A 163 -21.91 15.74 -18.42
C GLU A 163 -22.39 14.35 -17.95
N THR A 164 -22.48 13.42 -18.90
CA THR A 164 -22.92 12.04 -18.59
C THR A 164 -21.98 11.34 -17.62
N ALA A 165 -20.68 11.63 -17.69
CA ALA A 165 -19.69 11.09 -16.79
C ALA A 165 -19.87 11.57 -15.35
N GLU A 166 -20.28 12.82 -15.15
CA GLU A 166 -20.54 13.42 -13.84
C GLU A 166 -21.83 12.86 -13.19
N LYS A 167 -22.82 12.49 -14.02
CA LYS A 167 -24.11 11.93 -13.55
C LYS A 167 -23.98 10.48 -13.05
N ASN A 168 -22.87 9.81 -13.38
CA ASN A 168 -22.59 8.41 -13.02
C ASN A 168 -21.64 8.28 -11.83
N LEU A 169 -21.27 9.37 -11.18
CA LEU A 169 -20.52 9.40 -9.93
C LEU A 169 -21.47 9.32 -8.72
#